data_b213d22eb42c19081eff2ebe6940a2ff
#
_entry.id   b213d22eb42c19081eff2ebe6940a2ff
#
_cell.length_a   1.000
_cell.length_b   1.000
_cell.length_c   1.000
_cell.angle_alpha   90.00
_cell.angle_beta   90.00
_cell.angle_gamma   90.00
#
_symmetry.space_group_name_H-M   'P 1'
#
loop_
_entity.id
_entity.type
_entity.pdbx_description
1 polymer ?
#
loop_
_entity_poly.entity_id
_entity_poly.type
_entity_poly.pdbx_seq_one_letter_code
_entity_poly.pdbx_strand_id
1 'polypeptide(L)'
;MSRHIRRVSPLPLFALAVVLAGPGEVRAQTTAIVGATLIDGNGGAPMADATVVVEGDRITAVGPRAEVEVPPGAQVIDGAGKFITPGFVDTNVHISLYGGGNKDRKESSVFYRTMGPELTLEAAQMHLKFGVTHLRDSYGALPELQQVRDAIASGEAMGPRLQVAGNIVGWGGPYSITFALIPEDDLSLYEEQFSDHIAQGAGEDLMDLYPEELRTRIREYLDKGVDFLKYGGTSHWSFPTLIGFSPEAQRVIVEETHARGLIAETHSTNPEGLRLSVEAGIDLIQHPEVLASREISDALVKQIVDRGIVCSMLVNTFTGPAWENHLTNRKAAEERLAREAEGARAREWGRLRRPVEREKTTYQIRREQRAVGHGNEVRRLNAKKLIDGGCITSLGTDNYAGVAPEYGRTPKPIWQEPGIGTLLAIEGLVEMGMTPGDAIVAGTRNGAIAAGALDEFGTIEAGKLADLLVLDADPLADITNIRKQSVIMAAGRIIDADALPTEPVYFKR
;
A
#
# COMPACT_ATOMS: atom_id res chain seq x y z
N MET A 1 34.19 42.94 69.74
CA MET A 1 33.98 41.85 68.75
C MET A 1 33.97 42.47 67.39
N SER A 2 35.09 42.43 66.69
CA SER A 2 35.31 43.08 65.40
C SER A 2 34.99 42.10 64.28
N ARG A 3 34.04 42.42 63.34
CA ARG A 3 33.73 41.65 62.13
C ARG A 3 34.59 42.16 60.96
N HIS A 4 35.50 41.32 60.50
CA HIS A 4 36.27 41.55 59.27
C HIS A 4 35.38 41.35 58.04
N ILE A 5 35.20 42.43 57.29
CA ILE A 5 34.59 42.39 55.95
C ILE A 5 35.72 42.12 54.95
N ARG A 6 35.69 40.96 54.28
CA ARG A 6 36.56 40.65 53.15
C ARG A 6 36.04 41.37 51.91
N ARG A 7 36.89 42.21 51.31
CA ARG A 7 36.67 42.83 50.00
C ARG A 7 36.87 41.76 48.92
N VAL A 8 35.85 41.57 48.05
CA VAL A 8 35.94 40.77 46.85
C VAL A 8 36.34 41.70 45.71
N SER A 9 37.46 41.39 45.05
CA SER A 9 37.94 42.11 43.87
C SER A 9 37.06 41.74 42.62
N PRO A 10 36.77 42.67 41.70
CA PRO A 10 36.01 42.37 40.50
C PRO A 10 36.92 41.67 39.51
N LEU A 11 36.38 40.55 38.95
CA LEU A 11 36.90 39.84 37.77
C LEU A 11 36.66 40.67 36.50
N PRO A 12 37.60 40.65 35.55
CA PRO A 12 37.42 41.37 34.29
C PRO A 12 36.36 40.68 33.41
N LEU A 13 35.39 41.47 32.91
CA LEU A 13 34.47 41.06 31.86
C LEU A 13 35.27 40.84 30.57
N PHE A 14 35.37 39.57 30.13
CA PHE A 14 35.71 39.26 28.75
C PHE A 14 34.47 39.47 27.87
N ALA A 15 34.48 40.49 27.03
CA ALA A 15 33.48 40.67 25.98
C ALA A 15 33.66 39.57 24.91
N LEU A 16 32.75 38.58 24.94
CA LEU A 16 32.65 37.58 23.89
C LEU A 16 32.05 38.28 22.67
N ALA A 17 32.87 38.56 21.67
CA ALA A 17 32.38 39.02 20.36
C ALA A 17 31.66 37.81 19.68
N VAL A 18 30.35 37.77 19.76
CA VAL A 18 29.52 36.87 18.93
C VAL A 18 29.59 37.42 17.52
N VAL A 19 30.38 36.76 16.66
CA VAL A 19 30.30 36.92 15.21
C VAL A 19 28.98 36.28 14.79
N LEU A 20 27.97 37.11 14.57
CA LEU A 20 26.76 36.70 13.87
C LEU A 20 27.18 36.40 12.42
N ALA A 21 27.49 35.13 12.14
CA ALA A 21 27.44 34.63 10.77
C ALA A 21 25.99 34.85 10.31
N GLY A 22 25.80 35.74 9.33
CA GLY A 22 24.52 35.91 8.69
C GLY A 22 23.99 34.52 8.19
N PRO A 23 22.68 34.35 8.02
CA PRO A 23 22.16 33.13 7.42
C PRO A 23 22.80 33.00 6.03
N GLY A 24 23.79 32.10 5.92
CA GLY A 24 24.26 31.64 4.64
C GLY A 24 23.03 31.06 3.94
N GLU A 25 22.68 31.59 2.76
CA GLU A 25 21.69 30.92 1.91
C GLU A 25 22.16 29.48 1.76
N VAL A 26 21.44 28.56 2.39
CA VAL A 26 21.56 27.13 2.09
C VAL A 26 21.08 27.02 0.65
N ARG A 27 21.99 27.15 -0.31
CA ARG A 27 21.66 26.90 -1.71
C ARG A 27 21.07 25.49 -1.78
N ALA A 28 19.85 25.40 -2.30
CA ALA A 28 19.23 24.10 -2.59
C ALA A 28 20.24 23.30 -3.40
N GLN A 29 20.49 22.06 -3.01
CA GLN A 29 21.39 21.18 -3.74
C GLN A 29 20.81 20.95 -5.14
N THR A 30 21.60 21.27 -6.17
CA THR A 30 21.23 20.99 -7.56
C THR A 30 21.86 19.69 -8.00
N THR A 31 21.06 18.79 -8.56
CA THR A 31 21.50 17.50 -9.11
C THR A 31 21.08 17.42 -10.58
N ALA A 32 21.96 16.93 -11.45
CA ALA A 32 21.65 16.67 -12.86
C ALA A 32 21.98 15.22 -13.23
N ILE A 33 21.01 14.51 -13.80
CA ILE A 33 21.21 13.18 -14.39
C ILE A 33 21.33 13.39 -15.89
N VAL A 34 22.46 12.99 -16.48
CA VAL A 34 22.84 13.39 -17.86
C VAL A 34 23.06 12.17 -18.73
N GLY A 35 22.43 12.13 -19.91
CA GLY A 35 22.70 11.11 -20.93
C GLY A 35 21.95 9.79 -20.76
N ALA A 36 20.94 9.73 -19.90
CA ALA A 36 20.13 8.52 -19.69
C ALA A 36 19.00 8.37 -20.73
N THR A 37 18.44 7.19 -20.84
CA THR A 37 17.15 6.98 -21.50
C THR A 37 16.03 7.27 -20.50
N LEU A 38 15.20 8.25 -20.79
CA LEU A 38 14.08 8.67 -19.95
C LEU A 38 12.80 7.91 -20.32
N ILE A 39 12.21 7.23 -19.34
CA ILE A 39 10.87 6.66 -19.36
C ILE A 39 10.03 7.51 -18.41
N ASP A 40 9.37 8.53 -18.94
CA ASP A 40 8.79 9.63 -18.17
C ASP A 40 7.55 9.28 -17.34
N GLY A 41 7.01 8.07 -17.52
CA GLY A 41 5.79 7.61 -16.84
C GLY A 41 4.49 7.97 -17.57
N ASN A 42 4.53 8.68 -18.69
CA ASN A 42 3.33 9.05 -19.47
C ASN A 42 2.87 7.96 -20.47
N GLY A 43 3.63 6.87 -20.62
CA GLY A 43 3.30 5.78 -21.55
C GLY A 43 3.71 6.06 -23.01
N GLY A 44 4.47 7.12 -23.24
CA GLY A 44 5.03 7.44 -24.54
C GLY A 44 6.32 6.65 -24.89
N ALA A 45 6.89 6.93 -26.07
CA ALA A 45 8.20 6.40 -26.42
C ALA A 45 9.29 6.98 -25.50
N PRO A 46 10.28 6.16 -25.06
CA PRO A 46 11.36 6.64 -24.21
C PRO A 46 12.23 7.67 -24.95
N MET A 47 12.72 8.67 -24.23
CA MET A 47 13.62 9.69 -24.78
C MET A 47 15.06 9.27 -24.54
N ALA A 48 15.81 9.00 -25.60
CA ALA A 48 17.23 8.69 -25.51
C ALA A 48 18.04 9.95 -25.23
N ASP A 49 19.22 9.82 -24.59
CA ASP A 49 20.16 10.90 -24.27
C ASP A 49 19.49 12.11 -23.61
N ALA A 50 18.67 11.82 -22.59
CA ALA A 50 17.96 12.86 -21.84
C ALA A 50 18.81 13.43 -20.70
N THR A 51 18.46 14.65 -20.29
CA THR A 51 18.95 15.29 -19.07
C THR A 51 17.77 15.65 -18.18
N VAL A 52 17.87 15.36 -16.88
CA VAL A 52 16.93 15.76 -15.84
C VAL A 52 17.69 16.60 -14.82
N VAL A 53 17.22 17.82 -14.55
CA VAL A 53 17.78 18.74 -13.56
C VAL A 53 16.82 18.87 -12.39
N VAL A 54 17.35 18.72 -11.18
CA VAL A 54 16.62 18.80 -9.92
C VAL A 54 17.23 19.90 -9.05
N GLU A 55 16.38 20.79 -8.53
CA GLU A 55 16.77 21.82 -7.55
C GLU A 55 15.88 21.70 -6.32
N GLY A 56 16.48 21.48 -5.17
CA GLY A 56 15.72 21.18 -3.97
C GLY A 56 14.94 19.89 -4.11
N ASP A 57 13.62 19.95 -3.99
CA ASP A 57 12.72 18.79 -4.10
C ASP A 57 11.99 18.70 -5.45
N ARG A 58 12.31 19.60 -6.43
CA ARG A 58 11.58 19.68 -7.70
C ARG A 58 12.47 19.46 -8.93
N ILE A 59 11.86 18.87 -9.95
CA ILE A 59 12.42 18.81 -11.30
C ILE A 59 12.28 20.21 -11.91
N THR A 60 13.41 20.86 -12.27
CA THR A 60 13.39 22.21 -12.87
C THR A 60 13.52 22.17 -14.39
N ALA A 61 14.19 21.15 -14.94
CA ALA A 61 14.28 20.96 -16.38
C ALA A 61 14.35 19.45 -16.71
N VAL A 62 13.76 19.09 -17.86
CA VAL A 62 13.83 17.76 -18.44
C VAL A 62 13.72 17.84 -19.97
N GLY A 63 14.54 17.10 -20.68
CA GLY A 63 14.53 17.09 -22.15
C GLY A 63 15.77 16.44 -22.74
N PRO A 64 15.93 16.50 -24.09
CA PRO A 64 17.15 16.07 -24.77
C PRO A 64 18.40 16.77 -24.22
N ARG A 65 19.49 16.04 -24.06
CA ARG A 65 20.74 16.58 -23.52
C ARG A 65 21.26 17.84 -24.24
N ALA A 66 20.98 17.94 -25.52
CA ALA A 66 21.40 19.11 -26.32
C ALA A 66 20.59 20.38 -26.00
N GLU A 67 19.42 20.25 -25.36
CA GLU A 67 18.47 21.33 -25.10
C GLU A 67 18.40 21.74 -23.62
N VAL A 68 18.89 20.86 -22.70
CA VAL A 68 18.86 21.12 -21.26
C VAL A 68 20.26 21.52 -20.77
N GLU A 69 20.37 22.74 -20.28
CA GLU A 69 21.62 23.26 -19.69
C GLU A 69 21.77 22.72 -18.26
N VAL A 70 22.95 22.16 -17.94
CA VAL A 70 23.29 21.71 -16.58
C VAL A 70 23.82 22.94 -15.82
N PRO A 71 23.18 23.32 -14.70
CA PRO A 71 23.60 24.47 -13.90
C PRO A 71 25.05 24.31 -13.39
N PRO A 72 25.86 25.39 -13.39
CA PRO A 72 27.22 25.36 -12.85
C PRO A 72 27.20 24.95 -11.35
N GLY A 73 28.03 23.94 -11.01
CA GLY A 73 28.13 23.44 -9.64
C GLY A 73 27.08 22.38 -9.27
N ALA A 74 26.24 21.95 -10.21
CA ALA A 74 25.35 20.83 -10.00
C ALA A 74 26.13 19.52 -9.73
N GLN A 75 25.62 18.67 -8.85
CA GLN A 75 26.09 17.29 -8.73
C GLN A 75 25.63 16.53 -9.97
N VAL A 76 26.59 16.08 -10.79
CA VAL A 76 26.28 15.34 -12.02
C VAL A 76 26.30 13.84 -11.78
N ILE A 77 25.21 13.17 -12.14
CA ILE A 77 25.09 11.71 -12.21
C ILE A 77 25.21 11.31 -13.68
N ASP A 78 26.20 10.48 -14.00
CA ASP A 78 26.35 9.91 -15.34
C ASP A 78 25.25 8.88 -15.60
N GLY A 79 24.38 9.20 -16.55
CA GLY A 79 23.27 8.36 -16.99
C GLY A 79 23.55 7.56 -18.26
N ALA A 80 24.77 7.62 -18.82
CA ALA A 80 25.09 6.92 -20.05
C ALA A 80 24.83 5.40 -19.91
N GLY A 81 23.97 4.86 -20.78
CA GLY A 81 23.56 3.46 -20.76
C GLY A 81 22.56 3.10 -19.62
N LYS A 82 22.10 4.08 -18.88
CA LYS A 82 21.11 3.90 -17.78
C LYS A 82 19.73 4.40 -18.22
N PHE A 83 18.73 4.08 -17.38
CA PHE A 83 17.32 4.42 -17.60
C PHE A 83 16.78 5.19 -16.40
N ILE A 84 15.96 6.20 -16.65
CA ILE A 84 15.28 6.95 -15.59
C ILE A 84 13.80 6.64 -15.65
N THR A 85 13.20 6.34 -14.49
CA THR A 85 11.76 6.19 -14.31
C THR A 85 11.29 7.04 -13.13
N PRO A 86 9.99 7.40 -13.02
CA PRO A 86 9.46 7.92 -11.78
C PRO A 86 9.61 6.89 -10.65
N GLY A 87 9.63 7.35 -9.40
CA GLY A 87 9.52 6.49 -8.23
C GLY A 87 8.19 5.75 -8.18
N PHE A 88 8.19 4.55 -7.63
CA PHE A 88 6.99 3.72 -7.58
C PHE A 88 6.02 4.19 -6.50
N VAL A 89 4.73 3.92 -6.73
CA VAL A 89 3.62 4.23 -5.83
C VAL A 89 2.91 2.95 -5.47
N ASP A 90 2.76 2.67 -4.17
CA ASP A 90 1.93 1.58 -3.66
C ASP A 90 0.66 2.16 -3.04
N THR A 91 -0.48 1.85 -3.65
CA THR A 91 -1.76 2.47 -3.31
C THR A 91 -2.56 1.74 -2.24
N ASN A 92 -2.01 0.65 -1.68
CA ASN A 92 -2.66 -0.12 -0.62
C ASN A 92 -1.63 -0.84 0.24
N VAL A 93 -1.26 -0.21 1.35
CA VAL A 93 -0.42 -0.81 2.38
C VAL A 93 -1.04 -0.63 3.77
N HIS A 94 -0.52 -1.36 4.77
CA HIS A 94 -0.97 -1.40 6.16
C HIS A 94 0.23 -1.37 7.09
N ILE A 95 1.08 -0.34 6.97
CA ILE A 95 2.41 -0.30 7.59
C ILE A 95 2.41 -0.11 9.11
N SER A 96 1.28 0.31 9.69
CA SER A 96 1.12 0.39 11.15
C SER A 96 0.42 -0.83 11.76
N LEU A 97 -0.03 -1.80 10.95
CA LEU A 97 -0.63 -3.03 11.47
C LEU A 97 0.46 -4.03 11.87
N TYR A 98 0.71 -4.10 13.14
CA TYR A 98 1.50 -5.10 13.82
C TYR A 98 0.61 -5.80 14.84
N GLY A 99 0.47 -7.05 14.74
CA GLY A 99 -0.45 -7.78 15.60
C GLY A 99 -1.70 -8.25 14.86
N GLY A 100 -2.45 -9.06 15.48
CA GLY A 100 -3.70 -9.62 14.98
C GLY A 100 -3.95 -11.04 15.49
N GLY A 101 -5.18 -11.39 15.64
CA GLY A 101 -5.94 -12.63 15.82
C GLY A 101 -5.35 -13.88 16.47
N ASN A 102 -4.09 -13.97 16.79
CA ASN A 102 -3.47 -15.17 17.35
C ASN A 102 -2.98 -14.89 18.79
N LYS A 103 -3.05 -15.85 19.72
CA LYS A 103 -2.69 -15.67 21.14
C LYS A 103 -1.27 -15.11 21.30
N ASP A 104 -0.32 -15.59 20.52
CA ASP A 104 1.08 -15.14 20.56
C ASP A 104 1.26 -13.70 20.04
N ARG A 105 0.35 -13.25 19.16
CA ARG A 105 0.34 -11.88 18.64
C ARG A 105 -0.13 -10.85 19.65
N LYS A 106 -1.05 -11.22 20.57
CA LYS A 106 -1.53 -10.34 21.63
C LYS A 106 -0.38 -9.89 22.52
N GLU A 107 0.45 -10.85 22.96
CA GLU A 107 1.61 -10.57 23.81
C GLU A 107 2.61 -9.63 23.11
N SER A 108 2.88 -9.89 21.81
CA SER A 108 3.78 -9.03 21.03
C SER A 108 3.18 -7.65 20.79
N SER A 109 1.88 -7.53 20.49
CA SER A 109 1.21 -6.23 20.33
C SER A 109 1.25 -5.40 21.59
N VAL A 110 1.02 -6.02 22.77
CA VAL A 110 1.15 -5.36 24.07
C VAL A 110 2.59 -4.87 24.30
N PHE A 111 3.55 -5.69 23.93
CA PHE A 111 4.97 -5.35 24.13
C PHE A 111 5.40 -4.17 23.26
N TYR A 112 5.00 -4.15 21.98
CA TYR A 112 5.40 -3.12 21.02
C TYR A 112 4.49 -1.89 20.97
N ARG A 113 3.42 -1.84 21.77
CA ARG A 113 2.42 -0.74 21.74
C ARG A 113 2.98 0.67 21.86
N THR A 114 4.13 0.83 22.51
CA THR A 114 4.81 2.13 22.68
C THR A 114 5.81 2.45 21.58
N MET A 115 5.97 1.56 20.61
CA MET A 115 6.90 1.68 19.49
C MET A 115 6.18 1.81 18.14
N GLY A 116 4.90 2.16 18.18
CA GLY A 116 4.06 2.24 16.98
C GLY A 116 4.64 3.14 15.88
N PRO A 117 5.01 4.39 16.17
CA PRO A 117 5.61 5.28 15.16
C PRO A 117 6.93 4.76 14.60
N GLU A 118 7.82 4.22 15.44
CA GLU A 118 9.11 3.67 15.00
C GLU A 118 8.93 2.46 14.10
N LEU A 119 8.01 1.55 14.41
CA LEU A 119 7.69 0.38 13.60
C LEU A 119 7.05 0.78 12.26
N THR A 120 6.17 1.78 12.28
CA THR A 120 5.54 2.34 11.10
C THR A 120 6.58 3.00 10.18
N LEU A 121 7.49 3.79 10.75
CA LEU A 121 8.58 4.42 9.99
C LEU A 121 9.51 3.36 9.37
N GLU A 122 9.90 2.35 10.13
CA GLU A 122 10.77 1.27 9.63
C GLU A 122 10.10 0.53 8.46
N ALA A 123 8.80 0.22 8.56
CA ALA A 123 8.06 -0.39 7.48
C ALA A 123 7.98 0.52 6.23
N ALA A 124 7.77 1.82 6.41
CA ALA A 124 7.80 2.80 5.32
C ALA A 124 9.18 2.85 4.63
N GLN A 125 10.26 2.88 5.42
CA GLN A 125 11.64 2.89 4.92
C GLN A 125 11.99 1.61 4.14
N MET A 126 11.46 0.46 4.54
CA MET A 126 11.63 -0.78 3.80
C MET A 126 11.04 -0.70 2.38
N HIS A 127 9.93 0.01 2.18
CA HIS A 127 9.38 0.27 0.85
C HIS A 127 10.30 1.21 0.04
N LEU A 128 10.78 2.30 0.68
CA LEU A 128 11.68 3.25 0.03
C LEU A 128 12.97 2.59 -0.46
N LYS A 129 13.50 1.63 0.28
CA LYS A 129 14.70 0.84 -0.10
C LYS A 129 14.59 0.18 -1.46
N PHE A 130 13.38 -0.11 -1.91
CA PHE A 130 13.07 -0.72 -3.21
C PHE A 130 12.48 0.27 -4.23
N GLY A 131 12.70 1.58 -4.02
CA GLY A 131 12.27 2.62 -4.95
C GLY A 131 10.79 3.00 -4.88
N VAL A 132 10.08 2.57 -3.84
CA VAL A 132 8.70 3.01 -3.60
C VAL A 132 8.77 4.35 -2.87
N THR A 133 8.50 5.43 -3.60
CA THR A 133 8.64 6.81 -3.09
C THR A 133 7.34 7.38 -2.52
N HIS A 134 6.23 6.71 -2.76
CA HIS A 134 4.93 7.10 -2.24
C HIS A 134 4.11 5.88 -1.79
N LEU A 135 3.50 5.99 -0.61
CA LEU A 135 2.63 4.97 -0.02
C LEU A 135 1.26 5.56 0.32
N ARG A 136 0.22 4.75 0.15
CA ARG A 136 -1.11 5.00 0.71
C ARG A 136 -1.43 3.93 1.73
N ASP A 137 -1.41 4.30 3.02
CA ASP A 137 -1.85 3.41 4.09
C ASP A 137 -3.37 3.47 4.23
N SER A 138 -4.00 2.40 3.84
CA SER A 138 -5.45 2.34 3.69
C SER A 138 -6.15 1.60 4.86
N TYR A 139 -5.41 1.16 5.86
CA TYR A 139 -5.94 0.60 7.11
C TYR A 139 -4.85 0.52 8.17
N GLY A 140 -4.97 1.31 9.22
CA GLY A 140 -3.98 1.29 10.30
C GLY A 140 -4.30 2.24 11.46
N ALA A 141 -3.36 2.34 12.38
CA ALA A 141 -3.43 3.22 13.55
C ALA A 141 -3.21 4.68 13.11
N LEU A 142 -4.28 5.45 13.00
CA LEU A 142 -4.24 6.82 12.48
C LEU A 142 -3.25 7.73 13.22
N PRO A 143 -3.15 7.74 14.57
CA PRO A 143 -2.21 8.62 15.26
C PRO A 143 -0.75 8.34 14.90
N GLU A 144 -0.34 7.07 14.85
CA GLU A 144 1.01 6.64 14.51
C GLU A 144 1.33 6.95 13.05
N LEU A 145 0.38 6.71 12.16
CA LEU A 145 0.50 7.01 10.74
C LEU A 145 0.68 8.51 10.50
N GLN A 146 -0.13 9.36 11.16
CA GLN A 146 -0.01 10.81 11.06
C GLN A 146 1.34 11.31 11.59
N GLN A 147 1.80 10.80 12.73
CA GLN A 147 3.09 11.18 13.28
C GLN A 147 4.23 10.88 12.29
N VAL A 148 4.22 9.70 11.66
CA VAL A 148 5.23 9.30 10.67
C VAL A 148 5.11 10.11 9.39
N ARG A 149 3.89 10.31 8.89
CA ARG A 149 3.61 11.16 7.72
C ARG A 149 4.21 12.56 7.91
N ASP A 150 3.90 13.18 9.04
CA ASP A 150 4.29 14.56 9.33
C ASP A 150 5.81 14.68 9.56
N ALA A 151 6.45 13.68 10.20
CA ALA A 151 7.90 13.63 10.35
C ALA A 151 8.62 13.48 8.99
N ILE A 152 8.08 12.68 8.08
CA ILE A 152 8.63 12.55 6.72
C ILE A 152 8.41 13.85 5.94
N ALA A 153 7.22 14.44 6.00
CA ALA A 153 6.87 15.65 5.28
C ALA A 153 7.70 16.86 5.74
N SER A 154 8.01 16.97 7.04
CA SER A 154 8.88 18.01 7.60
C SER A 154 10.39 17.78 7.34
N GLY A 155 10.77 16.58 6.88
CA GLY A 155 12.16 16.16 6.69
C GLY A 155 12.87 15.76 7.99
N GLU A 156 12.15 15.63 9.10
CA GLU A 156 12.67 15.09 10.37
C GLU A 156 13.02 13.61 10.25
N ALA A 157 12.24 12.86 9.47
CA ALA A 157 12.51 11.46 9.16
C ALA A 157 12.71 11.25 7.65
N MET A 158 13.56 10.29 7.30
CA MET A 158 13.69 9.78 5.93
C MET A 158 12.62 8.72 5.68
N GLY A 159 11.86 8.85 4.61
CA GLY A 159 10.83 7.87 4.22
C GLY A 159 10.16 8.24 2.90
N PRO A 160 9.32 7.35 2.35
CA PRO A 160 8.46 7.67 1.22
C PRO A 160 7.37 8.66 1.63
N ARG A 161 6.81 9.43 0.71
CA ARG A 161 5.61 10.23 1.00
C ARG A 161 4.50 9.31 1.45
N LEU A 162 3.76 9.70 2.46
CA LEU A 162 2.72 8.87 3.08
C LEU A 162 1.39 9.60 3.06
N GLN A 163 0.36 8.97 2.49
CA GLN A 163 -1.05 9.32 2.67
C GLN A 163 -1.72 8.28 3.57
N VAL A 164 -2.62 8.72 4.44
CA VAL A 164 -3.21 7.87 5.48
C VAL A 164 -4.73 7.98 5.53
N ALA A 165 -5.41 6.84 5.55
CA ALA A 165 -6.86 6.75 5.77
C ALA A 165 -7.21 6.46 7.24
N GLY A 166 -6.29 5.87 8.01
CA GLY A 166 -6.60 5.34 9.34
C GLY A 166 -7.44 4.08 9.26
N ASN A 167 -8.64 4.08 9.86
CA ASN A 167 -9.53 2.93 9.82
C ASN A 167 -10.21 2.75 8.45
N ILE A 168 -10.59 1.50 8.17
CA ILE A 168 -11.63 1.22 7.17
C ILE A 168 -12.98 1.53 7.83
N VAL A 169 -13.61 2.63 7.43
CA VAL A 169 -14.89 3.07 7.99
C VAL A 169 -15.91 1.93 7.94
N GLY A 170 -16.54 1.64 9.07
CA GLY A 170 -17.44 0.54 9.27
C GLY A 170 -16.79 -0.77 9.72
N TRP A 171 -15.46 -0.83 9.86
CA TRP A 171 -14.79 -1.98 10.46
C TRP A 171 -14.31 -1.65 11.87
N GLY A 172 -14.46 -2.63 12.78
CA GLY A 172 -14.20 -2.42 14.21
C GLY A 172 -12.74 -2.58 14.62
N GLY A 173 -11.81 -2.73 13.69
CA GLY A 173 -10.41 -3.01 14.01
C GLY A 173 -10.05 -4.49 13.90
N PRO A 174 -8.78 -4.86 14.16
CA PRO A 174 -8.24 -6.18 13.85
C PRO A 174 -8.85 -7.35 14.63
N TYR A 175 -9.53 -7.08 15.73
CA TYR A 175 -10.17 -8.10 16.58
C TYR A 175 -11.70 -8.11 16.47
N SER A 176 -12.27 -7.36 15.56
CA SER A 176 -13.71 -7.19 15.41
C SER A 176 -14.40 -8.31 14.64
N ILE A 177 -15.74 -8.30 14.66
CA ILE A 177 -16.54 -9.25 13.89
C ILE A 177 -16.41 -9.01 12.38
N THR A 178 -16.27 -7.76 11.95
CA THR A 178 -16.15 -7.40 10.53
C THR A 178 -14.81 -7.77 9.92
N PHE A 179 -13.74 -7.82 10.73
CA PHE A 179 -12.41 -8.18 10.28
C PHE A 179 -12.04 -9.64 10.58
N ALA A 180 -12.09 -10.04 11.85
CA ALA A 180 -11.59 -11.34 12.32
C ALA A 180 -12.70 -12.35 12.67
N LEU A 181 -13.96 -11.97 12.55
CA LEU A 181 -15.13 -12.77 12.95
C LEU A 181 -15.16 -13.09 14.45
N ILE A 182 -14.63 -12.22 15.29
CA ILE A 182 -14.64 -12.37 16.74
C ILE A 182 -15.83 -11.57 17.27
N PRO A 183 -16.82 -12.23 17.94
CA PRO A 183 -17.91 -11.53 18.60
C PRO A 183 -17.37 -10.64 19.74
N GLU A 184 -18.01 -9.51 19.96
CA GLU A 184 -17.62 -8.54 21.01
C GLU A 184 -17.53 -9.18 22.40
N ASP A 185 -18.49 -10.04 22.74
CA ASP A 185 -18.52 -10.77 24.02
C ASP A 185 -17.32 -11.71 24.24
N ASP A 186 -16.59 -12.06 23.18
CA ASP A 186 -15.40 -12.91 23.24
C ASP A 186 -14.09 -12.13 23.32
N LEU A 187 -14.14 -10.78 23.25
CA LEU A 187 -12.97 -9.92 23.31
C LEU A 187 -12.48 -9.73 24.76
N SER A 188 -11.17 -9.67 24.91
CA SER A 188 -10.54 -9.16 26.13
C SER A 188 -10.53 -7.62 26.11
N LEU A 189 -10.47 -7.00 27.29
CA LEU A 189 -10.34 -5.53 27.39
C LEU A 189 -9.22 -4.94 26.54
N TYR A 190 -8.10 -5.65 26.40
CA TYR A 190 -7.00 -5.22 25.53
C TYR A 190 -7.40 -5.21 24.04
N GLU A 191 -8.12 -6.23 23.59
CA GLU A 191 -8.55 -6.34 22.20
C GLU A 191 -9.60 -5.31 21.84
N GLU A 192 -10.53 -5.02 22.76
CA GLU A 192 -11.48 -3.91 22.64
C GLU A 192 -10.74 -2.58 22.51
N GLN A 193 -9.85 -2.25 23.46
CA GLN A 193 -9.08 -1.00 23.45
C GLN A 193 -8.19 -0.86 22.21
N PHE A 194 -7.61 -1.97 21.73
CA PHE A 194 -6.81 -1.93 20.51
C PHE A 194 -7.68 -1.72 19.27
N SER A 195 -8.84 -2.39 19.21
CA SER A 195 -9.80 -2.18 18.13
C SER A 195 -10.33 -0.75 18.11
N ASP A 196 -10.66 -0.17 19.27
CA ASP A 196 -11.07 1.23 19.40
C ASP A 196 -9.97 2.20 18.95
N HIS A 197 -8.72 1.90 19.30
CA HIS A 197 -7.58 2.70 18.88
C HIS A 197 -7.41 2.71 17.35
N ILE A 198 -7.69 1.60 16.67
CA ILE A 198 -7.69 1.55 15.20
C ILE A 198 -8.96 2.21 14.65
N ALA A 199 -10.12 1.90 15.19
CA ALA A 199 -11.43 2.38 14.69
C ALA A 199 -11.59 3.90 14.76
N GLN A 200 -11.01 4.54 15.76
CA GLN A 200 -11.05 6.00 15.91
C GLN A 200 -12.47 6.60 15.85
N GLY A 201 -13.49 5.89 16.32
CA GLY A 201 -14.90 6.29 16.27
C GLY A 201 -15.56 6.15 14.88
N ALA A 202 -14.91 5.40 13.98
CA ALA A 202 -15.47 5.03 12.67
C ALA A 202 -15.60 3.51 12.53
N GLY A 203 -15.98 2.84 13.62
CA GLY A 203 -16.10 1.41 13.75
C GLY A 203 -17.41 0.81 13.23
N GLU A 204 -17.73 -0.39 13.73
CA GLU A 204 -18.89 -1.19 13.31
C GLU A 204 -20.21 -0.54 13.66
N ASP A 205 -20.25 0.27 14.71
CA ASP A 205 -21.41 1.06 15.15
C ASP A 205 -21.94 1.99 14.06
N LEU A 206 -21.13 2.39 13.11
CA LEU A 206 -21.57 3.22 11.98
C LEU A 206 -22.51 2.50 11.02
N MET A 207 -22.50 1.16 11.00
CA MET A 207 -23.37 0.36 10.13
C MET A 207 -24.83 0.39 10.58
N ASP A 208 -25.08 0.67 11.87
CA ASP A 208 -26.41 0.73 12.49
C ASP A 208 -27.07 2.11 12.39
N LEU A 209 -26.33 3.11 11.88
CA LEU A 209 -26.82 4.49 11.82
C LEU A 209 -27.70 4.75 10.61
N TYR A 210 -28.71 5.61 10.80
CA TYR A 210 -29.41 6.21 9.68
C TYR A 210 -28.47 7.10 8.86
N PRO A 211 -28.68 7.26 7.54
CA PRO A 211 -27.79 8.05 6.67
C PRO A 211 -27.47 9.46 7.18
N GLU A 212 -28.44 10.16 7.78
CA GLU A 212 -28.20 11.50 8.32
C GLU A 212 -27.33 11.52 9.58
N GLU A 213 -27.44 10.52 10.43
CA GLU A 213 -26.56 10.33 11.59
C GLU A 213 -25.15 9.95 11.14
N LEU A 214 -25.06 9.01 10.18
CA LEU A 214 -23.81 8.60 9.55
C LEU A 214 -23.07 9.80 8.95
N ARG A 215 -23.78 10.73 8.29
CA ARG A 215 -23.21 11.95 7.72
C ARG A 215 -22.42 12.75 8.75
N THR A 216 -22.96 12.90 9.96
CA THR A 216 -22.28 13.59 11.06
C THR A 216 -21.02 12.85 11.49
N ARG A 217 -21.10 11.54 11.65
CA ARG A 217 -19.96 10.72 12.07
C ARG A 217 -18.83 10.69 11.02
N ILE A 218 -19.18 10.65 9.75
CA ILE A 218 -18.19 10.73 8.66
C ILE A 218 -17.46 12.09 8.68
N ARG A 219 -18.17 13.19 8.88
CA ARG A 219 -17.54 14.52 9.03
C ARG A 219 -16.58 14.57 10.22
N GLU A 220 -17.00 14.05 11.38
CA GLU A 220 -16.15 13.95 12.57
C GLU A 220 -14.89 13.11 12.32
N TYR A 221 -15.01 12.04 11.54
CA TYR A 221 -13.84 11.22 11.15
C TYR A 221 -12.91 11.97 10.21
N LEU A 222 -13.45 12.60 9.16
CA LEU A 222 -12.67 13.40 8.21
C LEU A 222 -11.94 14.57 8.90
N ASP A 223 -12.54 15.16 9.95
CA ASP A 223 -11.93 16.24 10.75
C ASP A 223 -10.69 15.80 11.54
N LYS A 224 -10.41 14.48 11.63
CA LYS A 224 -9.18 13.95 12.23
C LYS A 224 -7.96 14.12 11.32
N GLY A 225 -8.13 14.58 10.09
CA GLY A 225 -7.02 14.87 9.17
C GLY A 225 -6.49 13.67 8.41
N VAL A 226 -7.38 12.77 8.00
CA VAL A 226 -7.08 11.73 7.01
C VAL A 226 -6.87 12.35 5.63
N ASP A 227 -6.01 11.72 4.80
CA ASP A 227 -5.70 12.20 3.45
C ASP A 227 -6.64 11.65 2.39
N PHE A 228 -7.37 10.59 2.71
CA PHE A 228 -8.43 9.96 1.90
C PHE A 228 -9.31 9.12 2.82
N LEU A 229 -10.45 8.65 2.33
CA LEU A 229 -11.32 7.79 3.11
C LEU A 229 -11.48 6.43 2.44
N LYS A 230 -11.25 5.36 3.20
CA LYS A 230 -11.59 3.99 2.83
C LYS A 230 -12.75 3.50 3.68
N TYR A 231 -13.73 2.82 3.04
CA TYR A 231 -14.81 2.18 3.78
C TYR A 231 -15.00 0.71 3.40
N GLY A 232 -15.55 -0.07 4.32
CA GLY A 232 -15.92 -1.46 4.11
C GLY A 232 -17.27 -1.56 3.38
N GLY A 233 -17.28 -1.58 2.06
CA GLY A 233 -18.48 -1.92 1.29
C GLY A 233 -18.95 -3.35 1.57
N THR A 234 -18.02 -4.22 1.99
CA THR A 234 -18.29 -5.56 2.53
C THR A 234 -17.47 -5.83 3.79
N SER A 235 -17.83 -6.87 4.55
CA SER A 235 -16.96 -7.43 5.57
C SER A 235 -15.67 -7.99 4.96
N HIS A 236 -14.64 -8.19 5.78
CA HIS A 236 -13.38 -8.79 5.36
C HIS A 236 -13.61 -10.22 4.82
N TRP A 237 -12.60 -11.04 4.67
CA TRP A 237 -12.61 -12.38 4.04
C TRP A 237 -13.60 -13.41 4.63
N SER A 238 -14.69 -12.96 5.24
CA SER A 238 -15.72 -13.84 5.81
C SER A 238 -16.47 -14.63 4.72
N PHE A 239 -17.08 -15.74 5.08
CA PHE A 239 -17.90 -16.52 4.19
C PHE A 239 -19.24 -16.85 4.85
N PRO A 240 -20.37 -16.31 4.38
CA PRO A 240 -20.51 -15.38 3.24
C PRO A 240 -19.94 -13.99 3.54
N THR A 241 -19.47 -13.29 2.49
CA THR A 241 -19.09 -11.87 2.60
C THR A 241 -20.36 -11.03 2.72
N LEU A 242 -20.46 -10.27 3.80
CA LEU A 242 -21.62 -9.44 4.10
C LEU A 242 -21.46 -8.04 3.52
N ILE A 243 -22.54 -7.43 3.06
CA ILE A 243 -22.57 -6.00 2.65
C ILE A 243 -22.62 -5.18 3.92
N GLY A 244 -21.68 -4.24 4.10
CA GLY A 244 -21.55 -3.43 5.32
C GLY A 244 -22.56 -2.29 5.39
N PHE A 245 -22.75 -1.56 4.30
CA PHE A 245 -23.59 -0.37 4.27
C PHE A 245 -24.68 -0.47 3.20
N SER A 246 -25.83 0.14 3.50
CA SER A 246 -26.89 0.30 2.51
C SER A 246 -26.44 1.17 1.32
N PRO A 247 -27.09 1.10 0.15
CA PRO A 247 -26.74 1.95 -1.00
C PRO A 247 -26.73 3.44 -0.67
N GLU A 248 -27.65 3.89 0.19
CA GLU A 248 -27.77 5.29 0.59
C GLU A 248 -26.66 5.70 1.56
N ALA A 249 -26.32 4.83 2.51
CA ALA A 249 -25.21 5.04 3.43
C ALA A 249 -23.87 5.15 2.67
N GLN A 250 -23.64 4.29 1.67
CA GLN A 250 -22.43 4.37 0.84
C GLN A 250 -22.35 5.70 0.06
N ARG A 251 -23.50 6.21 -0.47
CA ARG A 251 -23.54 7.53 -1.11
C ARG A 251 -23.19 8.64 -0.14
N VAL A 252 -23.72 8.61 1.09
CA VAL A 252 -23.40 9.60 2.13
C VAL A 252 -21.90 9.62 2.43
N ILE A 253 -21.27 8.44 2.57
CA ILE A 253 -19.81 8.34 2.81
C ILE A 253 -19.04 9.01 1.69
N VAL A 254 -19.36 8.68 0.43
CA VAL A 254 -18.71 9.24 -0.75
C VAL A 254 -18.94 10.77 -0.86
N GLU A 255 -20.17 11.22 -0.71
CA GLU A 255 -20.53 12.66 -0.77
C GLU A 255 -19.75 13.50 0.24
N GLU A 256 -19.65 13.05 1.50
CA GLU A 256 -18.93 13.78 2.54
C GLU A 256 -17.41 13.78 2.30
N THR A 257 -16.88 12.68 1.75
CA THR A 257 -15.47 12.58 1.35
C THR A 257 -15.17 13.57 0.21
N HIS A 258 -16.01 13.58 -0.83
CA HIS A 258 -15.87 14.48 -1.97
C HIS A 258 -16.07 15.96 -1.58
N ALA A 259 -16.94 16.25 -0.62
CA ALA A 259 -17.13 17.62 -0.10
C ALA A 259 -15.86 18.22 0.54
N ARG A 260 -14.89 17.35 0.91
CA ARG A 260 -13.56 17.74 1.41
C ARG A 260 -12.48 17.73 0.30
N GLY A 261 -12.84 17.40 -0.94
CA GLY A 261 -11.89 17.22 -2.05
C GLY A 261 -11.02 15.99 -1.90
N LEU A 262 -11.44 14.98 -1.11
CA LEU A 262 -10.69 13.77 -0.85
C LEU A 262 -11.18 12.61 -1.72
N ILE A 263 -10.29 11.64 -1.94
CA ILE A 263 -10.57 10.38 -2.65
C ILE A 263 -11.37 9.44 -1.73
N ALA A 264 -12.47 8.87 -2.26
CA ALA A 264 -13.24 7.83 -1.61
C ALA A 264 -12.90 6.47 -2.20
N GLU A 265 -12.49 5.51 -1.37
CA GLU A 265 -12.15 4.16 -1.80
C GLU A 265 -12.86 3.09 -0.98
N THR A 266 -12.92 1.87 -1.53
CA THR A 266 -13.67 0.78 -0.90
C THR A 266 -12.90 -0.53 -0.87
N HIS A 267 -13.12 -1.31 0.20
CA HIS A 267 -12.95 -2.75 0.23
C HIS A 267 -14.30 -3.41 -0.08
N SER A 268 -14.46 -4.01 -1.27
CA SER A 268 -15.70 -4.68 -1.67
C SER A 268 -15.41 -5.97 -2.37
N THR A 269 -15.50 -7.09 -1.66
CA THR A 269 -15.03 -8.41 -2.08
C THR A 269 -16.15 -9.39 -2.50
N ASN A 270 -17.34 -8.90 -2.78
CA ASN A 270 -18.37 -9.66 -3.49
C ASN A 270 -18.99 -8.82 -4.62
N PRO A 271 -19.56 -9.45 -5.67
CA PRO A 271 -20.04 -8.74 -6.85
C PRO A 271 -21.10 -7.67 -6.57
N GLU A 272 -22.01 -7.92 -5.64
CA GLU A 272 -23.08 -6.97 -5.31
C GLU A 272 -22.55 -5.80 -4.49
N GLY A 273 -21.69 -6.06 -3.49
CA GLY A 273 -21.04 -5.00 -2.71
C GLY A 273 -20.22 -4.08 -3.62
N LEU A 274 -19.46 -4.66 -4.56
CA LEU A 274 -18.69 -3.88 -5.53
C LEU A 274 -19.60 -3.04 -6.45
N ARG A 275 -20.70 -3.62 -6.94
CA ARG A 275 -21.68 -2.88 -7.76
C ARG A 275 -22.25 -1.68 -7.00
N LEU A 276 -22.63 -1.87 -5.75
CA LEU A 276 -23.18 -0.80 -4.90
C LEU A 276 -22.15 0.31 -4.66
N SER A 277 -20.89 -0.05 -4.41
CA SER A 277 -19.83 0.92 -4.23
C SER A 277 -19.54 1.72 -5.50
N VAL A 278 -19.54 1.07 -6.67
CA VAL A 278 -19.42 1.75 -7.98
C VAL A 278 -20.58 2.70 -8.21
N GLU A 279 -21.80 2.30 -7.86
CA GLU A 279 -23.00 3.16 -7.99
C GLU A 279 -23.00 4.33 -7.00
N ALA A 280 -22.38 4.17 -5.82
CA ALA A 280 -22.21 5.25 -4.86
C ALA A 280 -21.25 6.34 -5.34
N GLY A 281 -20.42 6.08 -6.34
CA GLY A 281 -19.54 7.07 -6.97
C GLY A 281 -18.12 7.10 -6.41
N ILE A 282 -17.58 5.96 -5.95
CA ILE A 282 -16.19 5.85 -5.49
C ILE A 282 -15.19 6.19 -6.58
N ASP A 283 -14.00 6.62 -6.18
CA ASP A 283 -12.89 6.97 -7.07
C ASP A 283 -11.92 5.81 -7.28
N LEU A 284 -11.80 4.91 -6.28
CA LEU A 284 -10.85 3.83 -6.29
C LEU A 284 -11.43 2.56 -5.64
N ILE A 285 -11.14 1.41 -6.25
CA ILE A 285 -11.46 0.09 -5.72
C ILE A 285 -10.17 -0.59 -5.33
N GLN A 286 -10.05 -0.99 -4.06
CA GLN A 286 -8.98 -1.86 -3.62
C GLN A 286 -9.27 -3.31 -4.05
N HIS A 287 -8.26 -3.99 -4.62
CA HIS A 287 -8.29 -5.39 -5.06
C HIS A 287 -9.61 -5.81 -5.77
N PRO A 288 -10.03 -5.09 -6.85
CA PRO A 288 -11.31 -5.31 -7.55
C PRO A 288 -11.45 -6.72 -8.14
N GLU A 289 -10.36 -7.45 -8.30
CA GLU A 289 -10.33 -8.83 -8.78
C GLU A 289 -10.78 -9.84 -7.72
N VAL A 290 -10.86 -9.43 -6.44
CA VAL A 290 -11.25 -10.28 -5.31
C VAL A 290 -12.76 -10.24 -5.12
N LEU A 291 -13.49 -11.21 -5.64
CA LEU A 291 -14.96 -11.23 -5.64
C LEU A 291 -15.54 -12.54 -5.10
N ALA A 292 -15.11 -12.97 -3.91
CA ALA A 292 -15.60 -14.20 -3.26
C ALA A 292 -15.58 -15.43 -4.20
N SER A 293 -14.53 -15.58 -4.99
CA SER A 293 -14.36 -16.60 -6.04
C SER A 293 -15.44 -16.54 -7.15
N ARG A 294 -15.95 -15.37 -7.45
CA ARG A 294 -16.88 -15.10 -8.55
C ARG A 294 -16.24 -14.28 -9.64
N GLU A 295 -16.62 -14.54 -10.87
CA GLU A 295 -16.23 -13.70 -12.00
C GLU A 295 -16.92 -12.34 -11.95
N ILE A 296 -16.16 -11.29 -12.28
CA ILE A 296 -16.72 -9.97 -12.51
C ILE A 296 -17.51 -9.97 -13.82
N SER A 297 -18.69 -9.37 -13.81
CA SER A 297 -19.48 -9.24 -15.04
C SER A 297 -18.91 -8.17 -15.97
N ASP A 298 -19.02 -8.39 -17.29
CA ASP A 298 -18.56 -7.41 -18.28
C ASP A 298 -19.30 -6.07 -18.15
N ALA A 299 -20.57 -6.10 -17.71
CA ALA A 299 -21.35 -4.89 -17.44
C ALA A 299 -20.74 -4.08 -16.26
N LEU A 300 -20.25 -4.74 -15.23
CA LEU A 300 -19.61 -4.06 -14.10
C LEU A 300 -18.23 -3.53 -14.48
N VAL A 301 -17.44 -4.30 -15.25
CA VAL A 301 -16.17 -3.81 -15.83
C VAL A 301 -16.41 -2.54 -16.62
N LYS A 302 -17.42 -2.56 -17.52
CA LYS A 302 -17.77 -1.37 -18.30
C LYS A 302 -18.14 -0.17 -17.43
N GLN A 303 -18.92 -0.37 -16.35
CA GLN A 303 -19.29 0.73 -15.44
C GLN A 303 -18.07 1.33 -14.75
N ILE A 304 -17.12 0.49 -14.30
CA ILE A 304 -15.86 0.92 -13.68
C ILE A 304 -15.05 1.78 -14.64
N VAL A 305 -14.89 1.29 -15.88
CA VAL A 305 -14.13 1.98 -16.93
C VAL A 305 -14.80 3.29 -17.36
N ASP A 306 -16.09 3.26 -17.64
CA ASP A 306 -16.85 4.45 -18.09
C ASP A 306 -16.82 5.59 -17.04
N ARG A 307 -16.69 5.26 -15.76
CA ARG A 307 -16.60 6.23 -14.66
C ARG A 307 -15.18 6.68 -14.33
N GLY A 308 -14.18 6.08 -14.98
CA GLY A 308 -12.77 6.39 -14.72
C GLY A 308 -12.29 5.98 -13.32
N ILE A 309 -12.91 4.96 -12.73
CA ILE A 309 -12.54 4.47 -11.39
C ILE A 309 -11.19 3.76 -11.46
N VAL A 310 -10.31 4.05 -10.50
CA VAL A 310 -9.01 3.41 -10.41
C VAL A 310 -9.14 2.01 -9.82
N CYS A 311 -8.46 1.03 -10.44
CA CYS A 311 -8.39 -0.35 -10.01
C CYS A 311 -7.02 -0.60 -9.34
N SER A 312 -6.94 -0.56 -8.01
CA SER A 312 -5.75 -0.92 -7.26
C SER A 312 -5.65 -2.42 -7.11
N MET A 313 -4.83 -3.07 -7.96
CA MET A 313 -4.80 -4.53 -8.08
C MET A 313 -3.76 -5.18 -7.17
N LEU A 314 -4.13 -6.32 -6.59
CA LEU A 314 -3.32 -7.12 -5.65
C LEU A 314 -2.56 -8.24 -6.40
N VAL A 315 -1.94 -7.90 -7.54
CA VAL A 315 -1.36 -8.89 -8.46
C VAL A 315 -0.17 -9.66 -7.88
N ASN A 316 0.59 -9.08 -6.96
CA ASN A 316 1.71 -9.72 -6.28
C ASN A 316 1.31 -11.05 -5.59
N THR A 317 0.06 -11.24 -5.23
CA THR A 317 -0.44 -12.41 -4.48
C THR A 317 -0.95 -13.56 -5.35
N PHE A 318 -1.00 -13.38 -6.67
CA PHE A 318 -1.45 -14.43 -7.61
C PHE A 318 -0.68 -14.45 -8.94
N THR A 319 0.51 -13.84 -8.98
CA THR A 319 1.46 -13.88 -10.09
C THR A 319 2.84 -14.29 -9.60
N GLY A 320 3.78 -14.58 -10.49
CA GLY A 320 5.17 -14.92 -10.17
C GLY A 320 5.28 -15.98 -9.07
N PRO A 321 6.12 -15.76 -8.06
CA PRO A 321 6.34 -16.72 -6.97
C PRO A 321 5.08 -17.13 -6.21
N ALA A 322 4.10 -16.22 -6.10
CA ALA A 322 2.82 -16.53 -5.45
C ALA A 322 2.00 -17.53 -6.28
N TRP A 323 2.02 -17.38 -7.60
CA TRP A 323 1.34 -18.32 -8.50
C TRP A 323 2.01 -19.68 -8.52
N GLU A 324 3.33 -19.75 -8.57
CA GLU A 324 4.08 -21.01 -8.49
C GLU A 324 3.78 -21.77 -7.19
N ASN A 325 3.76 -21.05 -6.07
CA ASN A 325 3.36 -21.61 -4.77
C ASN A 325 1.91 -22.11 -4.79
N HIS A 326 0.99 -21.35 -5.41
CA HIS A 326 -0.40 -21.77 -5.57
C HIS A 326 -0.51 -23.08 -6.35
N LEU A 327 0.16 -23.22 -7.49
CA LEU A 327 0.12 -24.43 -8.32
C LEU A 327 0.66 -25.66 -7.56
N THR A 328 1.74 -25.47 -6.78
CA THR A 328 2.32 -26.51 -5.93
C THR A 328 1.34 -26.97 -4.85
N ASN A 329 0.74 -26.02 -4.14
CA ASN A 329 -0.22 -26.31 -3.08
C ASN A 329 -1.51 -26.92 -3.61
N ARG A 330 -1.97 -26.49 -4.77
CA ARG A 330 -3.14 -27.06 -5.47
C ARG A 330 -2.94 -28.52 -5.78
N LYS A 331 -1.80 -28.89 -6.39
CA LYS A 331 -1.48 -30.28 -6.70
C LYS A 331 -1.50 -31.16 -5.45
N ALA A 332 -0.88 -30.70 -4.37
CA ALA A 332 -0.86 -31.41 -3.09
C ALA A 332 -2.29 -31.55 -2.49
N ALA A 333 -3.13 -30.53 -2.64
CA ALA A 333 -4.53 -30.56 -2.19
C ALA A 333 -5.38 -31.53 -3.03
N GLU A 334 -5.23 -31.54 -4.34
CA GLU A 334 -5.92 -32.48 -5.25
C GLU A 334 -5.57 -33.92 -4.92
N GLU A 335 -4.29 -34.22 -4.71
CA GLU A 335 -3.83 -35.56 -4.31
C GLU A 335 -4.37 -35.97 -2.93
N ARG A 336 -4.45 -35.02 -1.98
CA ARG A 336 -5.06 -35.28 -0.66
C ARG A 336 -6.55 -35.59 -0.77
N LEU A 337 -7.30 -34.77 -1.52
CA LEU A 337 -8.73 -34.96 -1.75
C LEU A 337 -9.02 -36.30 -2.45
N ALA A 338 -8.18 -36.70 -3.39
CA ALA A 338 -8.29 -38.01 -4.06
C ALA A 338 -8.12 -39.16 -3.06
N ARG A 339 -7.08 -39.10 -2.18
CA ARG A 339 -6.85 -40.10 -1.14
C ARG A 339 -8.01 -40.14 -0.11
N GLU A 340 -8.53 -38.97 0.29
CA GLU A 340 -9.68 -38.88 1.20
C GLU A 340 -10.94 -39.51 0.59
N ALA A 341 -11.20 -39.25 -0.69
CA ALA A 341 -12.33 -39.83 -1.44
C ALA A 341 -12.20 -41.35 -1.56
N GLU A 342 -11.01 -41.86 -1.87
CA GLU A 342 -10.72 -43.30 -1.95
C GLU A 342 -10.91 -43.99 -0.58
N GLY A 343 -10.37 -43.39 0.47
CA GLY A 343 -10.57 -43.89 1.86
C GLY A 343 -12.02 -43.83 2.28
N ALA A 344 -12.81 -42.84 1.87
CA ALA A 344 -14.24 -42.76 2.12
C ALA A 344 -15.00 -43.86 1.39
N ARG A 345 -14.69 -44.11 0.11
CA ARG A 345 -15.24 -45.21 -0.68
C ARG A 345 -14.94 -46.57 -0.03
N ALA A 346 -13.68 -46.80 0.37
CA ALA A 346 -13.30 -48.06 1.03
C ALA A 346 -14.08 -48.31 2.33
N ARG A 347 -14.32 -47.25 3.15
CA ARG A 347 -15.11 -47.33 4.37
C ARG A 347 -16.60 -47.60 4.08
N GLU A 348 -17.12 -47.03 3.00
CA GLU A 348 -18.53 -47.22 2.59
C GLU A 348 -18.74 -48.63 2.03
N TRP A 349 -17.78 -49.17 1.24
CA TRP A 349 -17.78 -50.57 0.81
C TRP A 349 -17.79 -51.56 1.96
N GLY A 350 -17.10 -51.25 3.06
CA GLY A 350 -17.13 -52.07 4.28
C GLY A 350 -18.47 -52.05 5.05
N ARG A 351 -19.28 -51.01 4.81
CA ARG A 351 -20.59 -50.82 5.50
C ARG A 351 -21.80 -51.17 4.64
N LEU A 352 -21.71 -50.95 3.36
CA LEU A 352 -22.79 -51.10 2.40
C LEU A 352 -22.34 -52.06 1.27
N ARG A 353 -23.15 -53.04 0.95
CA ARG A 353 -22.83 -53.99 -0.12
C ARG A 353 -22.83 -53.38 -1.54
N ARG A 354 -23.18 -52.11 -1.70
CA ARG A 354 -23.02 -51.29 -2.93
C ARG A 354 -22.84 -49.83 -2.55
N PRO A 355 -21.83 -49.14 -3.10
CA PRO A 355 -21.71 -47.69 -2.96
C PRO A 355 -22.86 -47.00 -3.68
N VAL A 356 -23.50 -46.05 -3.03
CA VAL A 356 -24.47 -45.15 -3.66
C VAL A 356 -23.72 -43.90 -4.09
N GLU A 357 -23.63 -43.68 -5.39
CA GLU A 357 -23.13 -42.40 -5.92
C GLU A 357 -24.14 -41.32 -5.52
N ARG A 358 -23.70 -40.40 -4.65
CA ARG A 358 -24.50 -39.23 -4.25
C ARG A 358 -23.89 -37.99 -4.88
N GLU A 359 -24.73 -37.15 -5.43
CA GLU A 359 -24.29 -35.83 -5.85
C GLU A 359 -23.69 -35.06 -4.67
N LYS A 360 -22.58 -34.36 -4.92
CA LYS A 360 -21.94 -33.54 -3.90
C LYS A 360 -22.86 -32.39 -3.52
N THR A 361 -22.98 -32.15 -2.22
CA THR A 361 -23.69 -30.96 -1.72
C THR A 361 -22.92 -29.67 -2.10
N THR A 362 -23.63 -28.56 -2.20
CA THR A 362 -23.03 -27.25 -2.42
C THR A 362 -21.91 -26.96 -1.42
N TYR A 363 -22.06 -27.39 -0.16
CA TYR A 363 -21.02 -27.24 0.87
C TYR A 363 -19.75 -28.04 0.53
N GLN A 364 -19.90 -29.28 0.08
CA GLN A 364 -18.77 -30.13 -0.31
C GLN A 364 -18.03 -29.56 -1.52
N ILE A 365 -18.78 -29.11 -2.54
CA ILE A 365 -18.18 -28.44 -3.72
C ILE A 365 -17.38 -27.22 -3.32
N ARG A 366 -17.94 -26.32 -2.50
CA ARG A 366 -17.25 -25.12 -2.05
C ARG A 366 -16.03 -25.43 -1.20
N ARG A 367 -16.09 -26.47 -0.35
CA ARG A 367 -14.94 -26.93 0.44
C ARG A 367 -13.81 -27.41 -0.44
N GLU A 368 -14.11 -28.20 -1.48
CA GLU A 368 -13.11 -28.68 -2.44
C GLU A 368 -12.51 -27.53 -3.23
N GLN A 369 -13.33 -26.62 -3.76
CA GLN A 369 -12.88 -25.42 -4.46
C GLN A 369 -11.92 -24.58 -3.61
N ARG A 370 -12.23 -24.38 -2.35
CA ARG A 370 -11.33 -23.69 -1.41
C ARG A 370 -10.03 -24.46 -1.19
N ALA A 371 -10.11 -25.76 -1.02
CA ALA A 371 -8.94 -26.60 -0.76
C ALA A 371 -7.94 -26.59 -1.92
N VAL A 372 -8.41 -26.47 -3.16
CA VAL A 372 -7.55 -26.36 -4.36
C VAL A 372 -7.22 -24.90 -4.75
N GLY A 373 -7.66 -23.92 -3.95
CA GLY A 373 -7.36 -22.52 -4.19
C GLY A 373 -8.00 -21.93 -5.44
N HIS A 374 -9.15 -22.43 -5.86
CA HIS A 374 -9.90 -21.97 -7.05
C HIS A 374 -10.10 -20.43 -7.10
N GLY A 375 -10.16 -19.79 -5.93
CA GLY A 375 -10.25 -18.33 -5.83
C GLY A 375 -9.12 -17.59 -6.54
N ASN A 376 -7.90 -18.10 -6.52
CA ASN A 376 -6.76 -17.45 -7.18
C ASN A 376 -6.87 -17.48 -8.70
N GLU A 377 -7.46 -18.53 -9.28
CA GLU A 377 -7.72 -18.62 -10.71
C GLU A 377 -8.77 -17.61 -11.15
N VAL A 378 -9.84 -17.48 -10.35
CA VAL A 378 -10.89 -16.49 -10.62
C VAL A 378 -10.33 -15.06 -10.48
N ARG A 379 -9.45 -14.81 -9.50
CA ARG A 379 -8.78 -13.51 -9.36
C ARG A 379 -7.95 -13.15 -10.58
N ARG A 380 -7.16 -14.10 -11.13
CA ARG A 380 -6.41 -13.88 -12.39
C ARG A 380 -7.34 -13.55 -13.54
N LEU A 381 -8.46 -14.28 -13.67
CA LEU A 381 -9.46 -14.01 -14.71
C LEU A 381 -10.08 -12.61 -14.54
N ASN A 382 -10.46 -12.22 -13.33
CA ASN A 382 -11.03 -10.91 -13.05
C ASN A 382 -10.04 -9.78 -13.32
N ALA A 383 -8.78 -9.94 -12.88
CA ALA A 383 -7.71 -8.97 -13.14
C ALA A 383 -7.51 -8.78 -14.66
N LYS A 384 -7.46 -9.89 -15.40
CA LYS A 384 -7.34 -9.82 -16.87
C LYS A 384 -8.53 -9.11 -17.51
N LYS A 385 -9.77 -9.40 -17.09
CA LYS A 385 -10.97 -8.72 -17.60
C LYS A 385 -10.93 -7.20 -17.35
N LEU A 386 -10.45 -6.78 -16.19
CA LEU A 386 -10.32 -5.37 -15.83
C LEU A 386 -9.24 -4.67 -16.67
N ILE A 387 -8.08 -5.31 -16.84
CA ILE A 387 -6.97 -4.81 -17.67
C ILE A 387 -7.41 -4.72 -19.15
N ASP A 388 -7.94 -5.80 -19.71
CA ASP A 388 -8.39 -5.84 -21.10
C ASP A 388 -9.56 -4.88 -21.35
N GLY A 389 -10.39 -4.63 -20.33
CA GLY A 389 -11.48 -3.66 -20.37
C GLY A 389 -11.04 -2.20 -20.32
N GLY A 390 -9.78 -1.93 -20.02
CA GLY A 390 -9.20 -0.58 -19.96
C GLY A 390 -9.38 0.14 -18.64
N CYS A 391 -9.51 -0.58 -17.51
CA CYS A 391 -9.51 0.04 -16.20
C CYS A 391 -8.20 0.80 -15.96
N ILE A 392 -8.27 1.98 -15.32
CA ILE A 392 -7.09 2.70 -14.85
C ILE A 392 -6.43 1.84 -13.79
N THR A 393 -5.49 0.98 -14.21
CA THR A 393 -4.83 0.03 -13.32
C THR A 393 -3.75 0.74 -12.51
N SER A 394 -3.83 0.68 -11.18
CA SER A 394 -2.73 0.92 -10.26
C SER A 394 -2.40 -0.37 -9.51
N LEU A 395 -1.42 -0.35 -8.65
CA LEU A 395 -1.07 -1.50 -7.83
C LEU A 395 -1.20 -1.18 -6.34
N GLY A 396 -1.69 -2.17 -5.60
CA GLY A 396 -1.71 -2.17 -4.15
C GLY A 396 -1.26 -3.54 -3.67
N THR A 397 -0.27 -3.60 -2.78
CA THR A 397 0.32 -4.87 -2.36
C THR A 397 -0.37 -5.49 -1.17
N ASP A 398 -1.19 -4.73 -0.46
CA ASP A 398 -1.83 -5.14 0.80
C ASP A 398 -0.78 -5.61 1.84
N ASN A 399 0.43 -5.06 1.72
CA ASN A 399 1.54 -5.39 2.60
C ASN A 399 1.33 -4.72 3.96
N TYR A 400 1.68 -5.45 5.00
CA TYR A 400 1.59 -4.94 6.37
C TYR A 400 2.88 -5.21 7.12
N ALA A 401 3.21 -4.33 8.08
CA ALA A 401 4.27 -4.57 9.04
C ALA A 401 3.90 -5.76 9.96
N GLY A 402 4.84 -6.18 10.76
CA GLY A 402 4.54 -7.09 11.87
C GLY A 402 4.31 -8.54 11.50
N VAL A 403 5.16 -9.11 10.67
CA VAL A 403 5.22 -10.56 10.45
C VAL A 403 6.48 -11.14 11.05
N ALA A 404 6.85 -10.60 12.20
CA ALA A 404 7.90 -11.17 13.01
C ALA A 404 7.56 -12.63 13.38
N PRO A 405 8.55 -13.52 13.51
CA PRO A 405 8.34 -14.88 13.99
C PRO A 405 7.61 -14.92 15.33
N GLU A 406 7.77 -13.87 16.16
CA GLU A 406 7.09 -13.69 17.44
C GLU A 406 5.57 -13.67 17.31
N TYR A 407 5.05 -13.30 16.12
CA TYR A 407 3.62 -13.37 15.82
C TYR A 407 3.15 -14.76 15.38
N GLY A 408 4.00 -15.79 15.51
CA GLY A 408 3.64 -17.18 15.20
C GLY A 408 3.38 -17.43 13.71
N ARG A 409 3.81 -16.53 12.82
CA ARG A 409 3.84 -16.79 11.38
C ARG A 409 5.23 -17.26 10.96
N THR A 410 5.26 -18.24 10.09
CA THR A 410 6.41 -18.51 9.24
C THR A 410 6.85 -17.22 8.52
N PRO A 411 8.11 -17.12 8.08
CA PRO A 411 8.58 -15.98 7.31
C PRO A 411 7.55 -15.53 6.28
N LYS A 412 7.38 -14.22 6.10
CA LYS A 412 6.52 -13.68 5.05
C LYS A 412 6.90 -14.31 3.72
N PRO A 413 5.92 -14.71 2.91
CA PRO A 413 6.21 -14.98 1.51
C PRO A 413 6.82 -13.73 0.86
N ILE A 414 7.81 -13.91 0.00
CA ILE A 414 8.52 -12.81 -0.66
C ILE A 414 7.59 -11.80 -1.35
N TRP A 415 6.44 -12.25 -1.82
CA TRP A 415 5.44 -11.37 -2.46
C TRP A 415 4.65 -10.49 -1.49
N GLN A 416 4.83 -10.68 -0.19
CA GLN A 416 4.27 -9.82 0.86
C GLN A 416 5.33 -9.04 1.64
N GLU A 417 6.60 -9.11 1.23
CA GLU A 417 7.65 -8.29 1.81
C GLU A 417 7.51 -6.83 1.38
N PRO A 418 7.65 -5.86 2.30
CA PRO A 418 7.60 -4.44 1.98
C PRO A 418 8.56 -4.05 0.86
N GLY A 419 8.06 -3.33 -0.14
CA GLY A 419 8.80 -2.89 -1.31
C GLY A 419 9.06 -3.98 -2.34
N ILE A 420 9.53 -5.17 -1.96
CA ILE A 420 9.68 -6.30 -2.89
C ILE A 420 8.33 -6.70 -3.49
N GLY A 421 7.27 -6.73 -2.66
CA GLY A 421 5.91 -6.99 -3.13
C GLY A 421 5.47 -6.01 -4.20
N THR A 422 5.86 -4.73 -4.11
CA THR A 422 5.54 -3.70 -5.11
C THR A 422 6.25 -3.98 -6.44
N LEU A 423 7.54 -4.36 -6.41
CA LEU A 423 8.26 -4.75 -7.62
C LEU A 423 7.63 -5.99 -8.27
N LEU A 424 7.29 -7.01 -7.47
CA LEU A 424 6.59 -8.20 -7.93
C LEU A 424 5.19 -7.90 -8.47
N ALA A 425 4.50 -6.88 -7.95
CA ALA A 425 3.23 -6.43 -8.50
C ALA A 425 3.40 -5.83 -9.91
N ILE A 426 4.42 -4.98 -10.12
CA ILE A 426 4.73 -4.43 -11.45
C ILE A 426 5.05 -5.55 -12.45
N GLU A 427 5.92 -6.51 -12.06
CA GLU A 427 6.22 -7.69 -12.87
C GLU A 427 4.97 -8.53 -13.13
N GLY A 428 4.11 -8.68 -12.12
CA GLY A 428 2.85 -9.40 -12.22
C GLY A 428 1.88 -8.79 -13.20
N LEU A 429 1.84 -7.46 -13.36
CA LEU A 429 1.02 -6.81 -14.40
C LEU A 429 1.47 -7.20 -15.80
N VAL A 430 2.77 -7.34 -16.03
CA VAL A 430 3.30 -7.84 -17.31
C VAL A 430 2.92 -9.30 -17.53
N GLU A 431 2.99 -10.15 -16.48
CA GLU A 431 2.49 -11.54 -16.55
C GLU A 431 0.99 -11.59 -16.88
N MET A 432 0.21 -10.60 -16.42
CA MET A 432 -1.22 -10.48 -16.73
C MET A 432 -1.51 -9.89 -18.11
N GLY A 433 -0.49 -9.51 -18.88
CA GLY A 433 -0.60 -9.14 -20.28
C GLY A 433 -0.41 -7.65 -20.59
N MET A 434 -0.01 -6.83 -19.62
CA MET A 434 0.39 -5.44 -19.88
C MET A 434 1.76 -5.39 -20.55
N THR A 435 2.02 -4.34 -21.33
CA THR A 435 3.40 -4.08 -21.78
C THR A 435 4.25 -3.63 -20.58
N PRO A 436 5.59 -3.80 -20.60
CA PRO A 436 6.45 -3.26 -19.55
C PRO A 436 6.26 -1.75 -19.32
N GLY A 437 6.04 -0.98 -20.39
CA GLY A 437 5.75 0.45 -20.30
C GLY A 437 4.43 0.74 -19.55
N ASP A 438 3.36 0.03 -19.90
CA ASP A 438 2.06 0.19 -19.22
C ASP A 438 2.13 -0.24 -17.75
N ALA A 439 2.91 -1.28 -17.42
CA ALA A 439 3.12 -1.72 -16.04
C ALA A 439 3.89 -0.66 -15.22
N ILE A 440 4.87 0.03 -15.81
CA ILE A 440 5.53 1.19 -15.18
C ILE A 440 4.53 2.33 -14.96
N VAL A 441 3.71 2.65 -15.97
CA VAL A 441 2.64 3.67 -15.83
C VAL A 441 1.68 3.31 -14.70
N ALA A 442 1.29 2.03 -14.58
CA ALA A 442 0.43 1.55 -13.49
C ALA A 442 1.08 1.76 -12.11
N GLY A 443 2.37 1.47 -12.00
CA GLY A 443 3.15 1.62 -10.75
C GLY A 443 3.63 3.05 -10.45
N THR A 444 3.35 4.02 -11.30
CA THR A 444 3.82 5.42 -11.16
C THR A 444 2.68 6.41 -11.37
N ARG A 445 2.39 6.80 -12.60
CA ARG A 445 1.37 7.79 -12.97
C ARG A 445 -0.03 7.42 -12.44
N ASN A 446 -0.45 6.18 -12.65
CA ASN A 446 -1.79 5.76 -12.20
C ASN A 446 -1.86 5.69 -10.66
N GLY A 447 -0.76 5.37 -9.99
CA GLY A 447 -0.63 5.52 -8.54
C GLY A 447 -0.80 6.97 -8.08
N ALA A 448 -0.25 7.94 -8.81
CA ALA A 448 -0.45 9.36 -8.53
C ALA A 448 -1.90 9.82 -8.80
N ILE A 449 -2.57 9.25 -9.82
CA ILE A 449 -4.02 9.46 -10.02
C ILE A 449 -4.80 8.93 -8.82
N ALA A 450 -4.48 7.71 -8.37
CA ALA A 450 -5.08 7.11 -7.17
C ALA A 450 -4.88 7.97 -5.92
N ALA A 451 -3.75 8.67 -5.84
CA ALA A 451 -3.43 9.59 -4.75
C ALA A 451 -4.09 10.98 -4.89
N GLY A 452 -4.77 11.26 -6.01
CA GLY A 452 -5.31 12.59 -6.31
C GLY A 452 -4.23 13.67 -6.47
N ALA A 453 -3.00 13.30 -6.86
CA ALA A 453 -1.82 14.15 -6.84
C ALA A 453 -0.95 14.03 -8.10
N LEU A 454 -1.57 13.74 -9.26
CA LEU A 454 -0.84 13.63 -10.53
C LEU A 454 -0.12 14.93 -10.91
N ASP A 455 -0.60 16.07 -10.46
CA ASP A 455 0.03 17.38 -10.70
C ASP A 455 1.38 17.49 -9.97
N GLU A 456 1.57 16.72 -8.89
CA GLU A 456 2.73 16.80 -8.01
C GLU A 456 3.79 15.74 -8.33
N PHE A 457 3.40 14.50 -8.65
CA PHE A 457 4.33 13.38 -8.85
C PHE A 457 3.77 12.30 -9.80
N GLY A 458 4.50 11.19 -9.97
CA GLY A 458 4.10 10.03 -10.76
C GLY A 458 4.58 10.06 -12.21
N THR A 459 5.06 11.20 -12.69
CA THR A 459 5.72 11.39 -14.00
C THR A 459 6.93 12.29 -13.85
N ILE A 460 7.88 12.22 -14.79
CA ILE A 460 9.07 13.07 -14.81
C ILE A 460 8.83 14.27 -15.73
N GLU A 461 8.41 15.37 -15.13
CA GLU A 461 8.07 16.61 -15.81
C GLU A 461 8.56 17.81 -14.98
N ALA A 462 8.93 18.91 -15.67
CA ALA A 462 9.33 20.14 -14.99
C ALA A 462 8.20 20.66 -14.08
N GLY A 463 8.55 21.07 -12.87
CA GLY A 463 7.66 21.54 -11.83
C GLY A 463 7.20 20.45 -10.84
N LYS A 464 7.28 19.17 -11.21
CA LYS A 464 6.91 18.06 -10.33
C LYS A 464 7.99 17.71 -9.32
N LEU A 465 7.59 16.97 -8.31
CA LEU A 465 8.49 16.47 -7.28
C LEU A 465 9.52 15.52 -7.87
N ALA A 466 10.75 15.64 -7.39
CA ALA A 466 11.86 14.81 -7.85
C ALA A 466 11.90 13.48 -7.08
N ASP A 467 10.92 12.62 -7.37
CA ASP A 467 10.82 11.25 -6.95
C ASP A 467 11.09 10.35 -8.17
N LEU A 468 12.32 9.86 -8.31
CA LEU A 468 12.76 9.14 -9.51
C LEU A 468 13.79 8.05 -9.20
N LEU A 469 13.94 7.13 -10.14
CA LEU A 469 14.88 6.02 -10.06
C LEU A 469 15.82 6.06 -11.27
N VAL A 470 17.09 5.71 -11.04
CA VAL A 470 18.04 5.41 -12.11
C VAL A 470 18.32 3.91 -12.10
N LEU A 471 18.04 3.27 -13.23
CA LEU A 471 18.16 1.82 -13.43
C LEU A 471 19.37 1.51 -14.30
N ASP A 472 20.09 0.44 -13.99
CA ASP A 472 21.29 0.00 -14.71
C ASP A 472 20.99 -0.86 -15.95
N ALA A 473 19.71 -1.20 -16.20
CA ALA A 473 19.31 -1.99 -17.36
C ALA A 473 17.91 -1.59 -17.84
N ASP A 474 17.60 -1.88 -19.10
CA ASP A 474 16.37 -1.51 -19.77
C ASP A 474 15.14 -2.24 -19.21
N PRO A 475 14.23 -1.56 -18.49
CA PRO A 475 13.03 -2.16 -17.96
C PRO A 475 11.95 -2.43 -19.02
N LEU A 476 12.06 -1.81 -20.21
CA LEU A 476 11.14 -2.06 -21.32
C LEU A 476 11.50 -3.33 -22.08
N ALA A 477 12.77 -3.73 -22.08
CA ALA A 477 13.24 -4.99 -22.64
C ALA A 477 12.95 -6.19 -21.70
N ASP A 478 13.10 -5.96 -20.39
CA ASP A 478 12.81 -6.94 -19.35
C ASP A 478 12.36 -6.17 -18.09
N ILE A 479 11.10 -6.34 -17.71
CA ILE A 479 10.51 -5.63 -16.58
C ILE A 479 11.23 -5.92 -15.25
N THR A 480 11.88 -7.08 -15.09
CA THR A 480 12.65 -7.41 -13.88
C THR A 480 13.84 -6.47 -13.65
N ASN A 481 14.25 -5.72 -14.68
CA ASN A 481 15.31 -4.71 -14.58
C ASN A 481 14.93 -3.51 -13.70
N ILE A 482 13.66 -3.33 -13.35
CA ILE A 482 13.24 -2.35 -12.32
C ILE A 482 13.90 -2.60 -10.96
N ARG A 483 14.44 -3.79 -10.72
CA ARG A 483 15.19 -4.15 -9.52
C ARG A 483 16.64 -3.66 -9.53
N LYS A 484 17.17 -3.28 -10.70
CA LYS A 484 18.58 -2.87 -10.87
C LYS A 484 18.72 -1.35 -10.66
N GLN A 485 18.36 -0.89 -9.46
CA GLN A 485 18.34 0.51 -9.08
C GLN A 485 19.72 0.94 -8.62
N SER A 486 20.36 1.86 -9.34
CA SER A 486 21.65 2.46 -8.93
C SER A 486 21.47 3.81 -8.21
N VAL A 487 20.34 4.50 -8.41
CA VAL A 487 19.96 5.69 -7.66
C VAL A 487 18.49 5.64 -7.35
N ILE A 488 18.15 5.88 -6.09
CA ILE A 488 16.81 6.19 -5.63
C ILE A 488 16.83 7.65 -5.20
N MET A 489 15.95 8.47 -5.76
CA MET A 489 15.78 9.86 -5.36
C MET A 489 14.35 10.04 -4.85
N ALA A 490 14.22 10.58 -3.66
CA ALA A 490 12.94 10.92 -3.04
C ALA A 490 13.01 12.37 -2.53
N ALA A 491 12.02 13.18 -2.86
CA ALA A 491 12.02 14.62 -2.55
C ALA A 491 13.34 15.32 -2.93
N GLY A 492 13.89 14.99 -4.11
CA GLY A 492 15.13 15.55 -4.63
C GLY A 492 16.41 15.09 -3.91
N ARG A 493 16.32 14.21 -2.92
CA ARG A 493 17.46 13.69 -2.17
C ARG A 493 17.82 12.29 -2.65
N ILE A 494 19.11 12.06 -2.88
CA ILE A 494 19.63 10.72 -3.16
C ILE A 494 19.58 9.91 -1.87
N ILE A 495 18.93 8.75 -1.93
CA ILE A 495 18.73 7.86 -0.79
C ILE A 495 19.87 6.84 -0.73
N ASP A 496 20.51 6.74 0.42
CA ASP A 496 21.41 5.64 0.74
C ASP A 496 20.57 4.41 1.11
N ALA A 497 20.27 3.57 0.11
CA ALA A 497 19.43 2.39 0.28
C ALA A 497 20.06 1.35 1.23
N ASP A 498 21.39 1.33 1.37
CA ASP A 498 22.08 0.40 2.26
C ASP A 498 21.95 0.81 3.74
N ALA A 499 21.73 2.09 3.99
CA ALA A 499 21.45 2.61 5.33
C ALA A 499 20.01 2.37 5.80
N LEU A 500 19.09 2.03 4.88
CA LEU A 500 17.70 1.77 5.21
C LEU A 500 17.50 0.33 5.74
N PRO A 501 16.53 0.09 6.64
CA PRO A 501 16.26 -1.23 7.18
C PRO A 501 15.77 -2.21 6.10
N THR A 502 16.08 -3.48 6.28
CA THR A 502 15.60 -4.59 5.43
C THR A 502 14.64 -5.51 6.16
N GLU A 503 14.63 -5.41 7.48
CA GLU A 503 13.83 -6.25 8.37
C GLU A 503 13.18 -5.38 9.43
N PRO A 504 11.94 -5.70 9.85
CA PRO A 504 11.28 -5.02 10.95
C PRO A 504 12.09 -5.08 12.24
N VAL A 505 11.94 -4.07 13.09
CA VAL A 505 12.74 -3.91 14.32
C VAL A 505 12.67 -5.10 15.28
N TYR A 506 11.55 -5.79 15.34
CA TYR A 506 11.36 -6.96 16.21
C TYR A 506 12.08 -8.22 15.74
N PHE A 507 12.66 -8.26 14.54
CA PHE A 507 13.57 -9.33 14.12
C PHE A 507 14.98 -9.18 14.69
N LYS A 508 15.32 -8.02 15.25
CA LYS A 508 16.66 -7.69 15.75
C LYS A 508 16.94 -8.12 17.20
N ARG A 509 16.13 -8.99 17.77
CA ARG A 509 16.27 -9.45 19.16
C ARG A 509 17.05 -10.72 19.31
#